data_6e00832bf7c7b3861d2f0d48aabac82c
#
_entry.id   6e00832bf7c7b3861d2f0d48aabac82c
#
_cell.length_a   1.000
_cell.length_b   1.000
_cell.length_c   1.000
_cell.angle_alpha   90.00
_cell.angle_beta   90.00
_cell.angle_gamma   90.00
#
_symmetry.space_group_name_H-M   'P 1'
#
loop_
_entity.id
_entity.type
_entity.pdbx_description
1 polymer ?
#
loop_
_entity_poly.entity_id
_entity_poly.type
_entity_poly.pdbx_seq_one_letter_code
_entity_poly.pdbx_strand_id
1 'polypeptide(L)'
;EPPLRLDIKPRSGPIAILIDYEIHDEDLGEFLPLMAERRRIRIRDGARNWNLMRDLENPDIWTESYHVPTWVEYVRHNHRRTQADAEAWDRLLELHRGKTRPRVHRMIERQTIPPTDDIFHKPHTDQH
;
A
#
# COMPACT_ATOMS: atom_id res chain seq x y z
N GLU A 1 1.47 8.96 -8.87
CA GLU A 1 2.22 7.71 -8.65
C GLU A 1 3.08 7.39 -9.86
N PRO A 2 4.23 6.74 -9.65
CA PRO A 2 5.05 6.36 -10.80
C PRO A 2 4.32 5.39 -11.72
N PRO A 3 4.60 5.40 -13.01
CA PRO A 3 3.99 4.47 -13.93
C PRO A 3 4.45 3.04 -13.67
N LEU A 4 3.59 2.08 -13.96
CA LEU A 4 3.92 0.67 -13.83
C LEU A 4 4.87 0.25 -14.95
N ARG A 5 5.81 -0.62 -14.60
CA ARG A 5 6.74 -1.18 -15.57
C ARG A 5 6.48 -2.65 -15.86
N LEU A 6 5.69 -3.30 -15.00
CA LEU A 6 5.22 -4.65 -15.27
C LEU A 6 3.91 -4.58 -16.04
N ASP A 7 3.68 -5.59 -16.86
CA ASP A 7 2.44 -5.71 -17.62
C ASP A 7 1.35 -6.28 -16.72
N ILE A 8 0.61 -5.39 -16.07
CA ILE A 8 -0.39 -5.75 -15.08
C ILE A 8 -1.78 -5.72 -15.71
N LYS A 9 -2.52 -6.79 -15.48
CA LYS A 9 -3.91 -6.91 -15.93
C LYS A 9 -4.85 -6.60 -14.78
N PRO A 10 -6.12 -6.31 -15.06
CA PRO A 10 -7.07 -5.99 -13.98
C PRO A 10 -7.16 -7.06 -12.90
N ARG A 11 -7.03 -8.33 -13.27
CA ARG A 11 -7.12 -9.44 -12.32
C ARG A 11 -5.78 -9.87 -11.74
N SER A 12 -4.70 -9.22 -12.11
CA SER A 12 -3.39 -9.55 -11.53
C SER A 12 -3.39 -9.27 -10.04
N GLY A 13 -2.82 -10.18 -9.28
CA GLY A 13 -2.75 -10.07 -7.83
C GLY A 13 -2.23 -11.35 -7.19
N PRO A 14 -2.26 -11.41 -5.85
CA PRO A 14 -2.60 -10.33 -4.92
C PRO A 14 -1.60 -9.17 -4.98
N ILE A 15 -2.11 -7.98 -4.70
CA ILE A 15 -1.29 -6.77 -4.66
C ILE A 15 -1.03 -6.40 -3.22
N ALA A 16 0.23 -6.16 -2.88
CA ALA A 16 0.63 -5.70 -1.55
C ALA A 16 0.97 -4.22 -1.63
N ILE A 17 0.45 -3.46 -0.68
CA ILE A 17 0.71 -2.03 -0.58
C ILE A 17 1.45 -1.79 0.73
N LEU A 18 2.58 -1.08 0.64
CA LEU A 18 3.36 -0.70 1.82
C LEU A 18 3.59 0.80 1.77
N ILE A 19 3.29 1.48 2.87
CA ILE A 19 3.44 2.93 2.96
C ILE A 19 4.33 3.24 4.15
N ASP A 20 5.45 3.92 3.90
CA ASP A 20 6.41 4.28 4.93
C ASP A 20 6.17 5.70 5.39
N TYR A 21 6.03 5.88 6.70
CA TYR A 21 5.88 7.19 7.35
C TYR A 21 7.07 7.43 8.26
N GLU A 22 7.52 8.66 8.35
CA GLU A 22 8.49 9.05 9.35
C GLU A 22 7.78 9.91 10.38
N ILE A 23 7.65 9.41 11.62
CA ILE A 23 6.83 10.01 12.67
C ILE A 23 7.67 10.15 13.93
N HIS A 24 7.72 11.34 14.50
CA HIS A 24 8.42 11.57 15.75
C HIS A 24 7.57 11.10 16.94
N ASP A 25 8.22 10.69 18.01
CA ASP A 25 7.55 10.18 19.20
C ASP A 25 6.49 11.15 19.72
N GLU A 26 6.76 12.45 19.68
CA GLU A 26 5.82 13.47 20.16
C GLU A 26 4.50 13.48 19.39
N ASP A 27 4.49 12.93 18.18
CA ASP A 27 3.30 12.92 17.33
C ASP A 27 2.54 11.59 17.37
N LEU A 28 3.03 10.60 18.13
CA LEU A 28 2.40 9.28 18.17
C LEU A 28 0.99 9.32 18.75
N GLY A 29 0.75 10.22 19.72
CA GLY A 29 -0.58 10.37 20.30
C GLY A 29 -1.64 10.73 19.30
N GLU A 30 -1.26 11.40 18.20
CA GLU A 30 -2.15 11.74 17.11
C GLU A 30 -2.07 10.73 15.98
N PHE A 31 -0.86 10.24 15.70
CA PHE A 31 -0.63 9.32 14.59
C PHE A 31 -1.37 7.99 14.76
N LEU A 32 -1.29 7.39 15.94
CA LEU A 32 -1.88 6.06 16.15
C LEU A 32 -3.40 6.03 15.99
N PRO A 33 -4.16 7.01 16.52
CA PRO A 33 -5.61 7.07 16.23
C PRO A 33 -5.92 7.24 14.74
N LEU A 34 -5.12 8.03 14.02
CA LEU A 34 -5.30 8.17 12.58
C LEU A 34 -5.09 6.84 11.86
N MET A 35 -4.09 6.07 12.30
CA MET A 35 -3.84 4.76 11.71
C MET A 35 -4.93 3.76 12.05
N ALA A 36 -5.49 3.84 13.24
CA ALA A 36 -6.65 3.01 13.59
C ALA A 36 -7.84 3.32 12.68
N GLU A 37 -8.06 4.59 12.37
CA GLU A 37 -9.09 5.00 11.44
C GLU A 37 -8.82 4.47 10.04
N ARG A 38 -7.58 4.58 9.57
CA ARG A 38 -7.19 4.05 8.26
C ARG A 38 -7.41 2.54 8.19
N ARG A 39 -7.09 1.83 9.27
CA ARG A 39 -7.33 0.39 9.32
C ARG A 39 -8.80 0.08 9.08
N ARG A 40 -9.70 0.79 9.74
CA ARG A 40 -11.15 0.58 9.56
C ARG A 40 -11.57 0.85 8.12
N ILE A 41 -11.07 1.95 7.55
CA ILE A 41 -11.41 2.34 6.18
C ILE A 41 -10.90 1.28 5.19
N ARG A 42 -9.66 0.83 5.35
CA ARG A 42 -9.07 -0.15 4.46
C ARG A 42 -9.83 -1.48 4.51
N ILE A 43 -10.15 -1.93 5.73
CA ILE A 43 -10.88 -3.19 5.90
C ILE A 43 -12.29 -3.06 5.33
N ARG A 44 -12.95 -1.94 5.55
CA ARG A 44 -14.26 -1.67 4.95
C ARG A 44 -14.21 -1.80 3.43
N ASP A 45 -13.13 -1.34 2.83
CA ASP A 45 -12.95 -1.35 1.38
C ASP A 45 -12.37 -2.66 0.85
N GLY A 46 -12.20 -3.67 1.70
CA GLY A 46 -11.81 -5.01 1.26
C GLY A 46 -10.33 -5.33 1.41
N ALA A 47 -9.56 -4.48 2.08
CA ALA A 47 -8.16 -4.79 2.34
C ALA A 47 -8.03 -5.99 3.28
N ARG A 48 -6.99 -6.79 3.06
CA ARG A 48 -6.68 -7.97 3.87
C ARG A 48 -5.31 -7.80 4.49
N ASN A 49 -5.10 -8.46 5.64
CA ASN A 49 -3.79 -8.52 6.30
C ASN A 49 -3.24 -7.12 6.58
N TRP A 50 -4.09 -6.22 7.04
CA TRP A 50 -3.66 -4.88 7.40
C TRP A 50 -2.75 -4.95 8.63
N ASN A 51 -1.58 -4.31 8.54
CA ASN A 51 -0.60 -4.24 9.60
C ASN A 51 -0.03 -2.85 9.71
N LEU A 52 0.34 -2.47 10.92
CA LEU A 52 1.17 -1.31 11.16
C LEU A 52 2.41 -1.79 11.89
N MET A 53 3.59 -1.51 11.32
CA MET A 53 4.85 -2.00 11.85
C MET A 53 5.78 -0.84 12.12
N ARG A 54 6.64 -1.00 13.12
CA ARG A 54 7.63 0.01 13.45
C ARG A 54 9.01 -0.58 13.23
N ASP A 55 9.90 0.20 12.61
CA ASP A 55 11.25 -0.26 12.33
C ASP A 55 12.03 -0.36 13.62
N LEU A 56 12.71 -1.49 13.84
CA LEU A 56 13.47 -1.71 15.08
C LEU A 56 14.78 -0.95 15.11
N GLU A 57 15.33 -0.63 13.95
CA GLU A 57 16.61 0.08 13.88
C GLU A 57 16.42 1.58 13.77
N ASN A 58 15.34 2.01 13.13
CA ASN A 58 15.01 3.43 13.06
C ASN A 58 13.56 3.61 13.55
N PRO A 59 13.37 3.84 14.84
CA PRO A 59 12.03 3.85 15.42
C PRO A 59 11.14 4.99 14.96
N ASP A 60 11.65 5.94 14.20
CA ASP A 60 10.82 6.97 13.59
C ASP A 60 10.09 6.47 12.35
N ILE A 61 10.51 5.34 11.80
CA ILE A 61 9.90 4.79 10.58
C ILE A 61 8.81 3.80 10.94
N TRP A 62 7.62 4.04 10.39
CA TRP A 62 6.44 3.19 10.54
C TRP A 62 5.98 2.78 9.16
N THR A 63 5.58 1.53 9.01
CA THR A 63 5.11 1.01 7.73
C THR A 63 3.71 0.45 7.88
N GLU A 64 2.78 1.03 7.12
CA GLU A 64 1.44 0.47 6.96
C GLU A 64 1.49 -0.53 5.81
N SER A 65 0.96 -1.74 5.99
CA SER A 65 0.90 -2.70 4.89
C SER A 65 -0.46 -3.37 4.84
N TYR A 66 -0.91 -3.70 3.64
CA TYR A 66 -2.15 -4.44 3.44
C TYR A 66 -2.13 -5.05 2.04
N HIS A 67 -3.05 -5.98 1.82
CA HIS A 67 -3.20 -6.66 0.53
C HIS A 67 -4.57 -6.42 -0.04
N VAL A 68 -4.65 -6.39 -1.37
CA VAL A 68 -5.91 -6.43 -2.10
C VAL A 68 -5.84 -7.57 -3.10
N PRO A 69 -6.98 -8.23 -3.41
CA PRO A 69 -6.94 -9.44 -4.24
C PRO A 69 -6.44 -9.20 -5.65
N THR A 70 -6.76 -8.06 -6.25
CA THR A 70 -6.42 -7.79 -7.65
C THR A 70 -6.08 -6.33 -7.85
N TRP A 71 -5.40 -6.06 -8.97
CA TRP A 71 -5.06 -4.70 -9.36
C TRP A 71 -6.30 -3.81 -9.51
N VAL A 72 -7.40 -4.36 -10.10
CA VAL A 72 -8.61 -3.56 -10.28
C VAL A 72 -9.22 -3.17 -8.95
N GLU A 73 -9.12 -4.01 -7.91
CA GLU A 73 -9.59 -3.65 -6.57
C GLU A 73 -8.78 -2.50 -5.99
N TYR A 74 -7.46 -2.53 -6.18
CA TYR A 74 -6.61 -1.43 -5.73
C TYR A 74 -7.02 -0.11 -6.38
N VAL A 75 -7.25 -0.12 -7.70
CA VAL A 75 -7.67 1.08 -8.42
C VAL A 75 -9.02 1.57 -7.91
N ARG A 76 -9.95 0.65 -7.67
CA ARG A 76 -11.28 1.01 -7.14
C ARG A 76 -11.17 1.66 -5.75
N HIS A 77 -10.31 1.14 -4.89
CA HIS A 77 -10.12 1.74 -3.57
C HIS A 77 -9.67 3.20 -3.68
N ASN A 78 -8.76 3.47 -4.58
CA ASN A 78 -8.26 4.83 -4.76
C ASN A 78 -9.34 5.79 -5.28
N HIS A 79 -10.34 5.27 -6.00
CA HIS A 79 -11.42 6.09 -6.52
C HIS A 79 -12.59 6.26 -5.56
N ARG A 80 -12.62 5.54 -4.45
CA ARG A 80 -13.73 5.58 -3.49
C ARG A 80 -13.49 6.50 -2.31
N ARG A 81 -12.52 7.38 -2.39
CA ARG A 81 -12.19 8.23 -1.26
C ARG A 81 -13.34 9.13 -0.87
N THR A 82 -13.65 9.13 0.43
CA THR A 82 -14.59 10.09 1.00
C THR A 82 -13.84 11.36 1.40
N GLN A 83 -14.59 12.41 1.75
CA GLN A 83 -14.00 13.64 2.27
C GLN A 83 -13.20 13.36 3.55
N ALA A 84 -13.73 12.52 4.43
CA ALA A 84 -13.05 12.17 5.67
C ALA A 84 -11.73 11.42 5.40
N ASP A 85 -11.71 10.54 4.38
CA ASP A 85 -10.49 9.83 3.99
C ASP A 85 -9.42 10.82 3.53
N ALA A 86 -9.82 11.82 2.75
CA ALA A 86 -8.89 12.83 2.26
C ALA A 86 -8.34 13.68 3.40
N GLU A 87 -9.19 14.04 4.37
CA GLU A 87 -8.74 14.83 5.52
C GLU A 87 -7.77 14.06 6.39
N ALA A 88 -8.02 12.77 6.60
CA ALA A 88 -7.11 11.92 7.37
C ALA A 88 -5.75 11.81 6.66
N TRP A 89 -5.75 11.63 5.37
CA TRP A 89 -4.51 11.59 4.60
C TRP A 89 -3.74 12.89 4.69
N ASP A 90 -4.43 14.03 4.54
CA ASP A 90 -3.80 15.34 4.64
C ASP A 90 -3.15 15.53 6.00
N ARG A 91 -3.82 15.06 7.07
CA ARG A 91 -3.24 15.18 8.41
C ARG A 91 -2.02 14.28 8.57
N LEU A 92 -2.03 13.08 8.01
CA LEU A 92 -0.86 12.21 8.01
C LEU A 92 0.31 12.85 7.28
N LEU A 93 0.06 13.52 6.17
CA LEU A 93 1.12 14.24 5.45
C LEU A 93 1.74 15.34 6.32
N GLU A 94 0.93 16.02 7.14
CA GLU A 94 1.45 17.04 8.04
C GLU A 94 2.30 16.45 9.18
N LEU A 95 1.94 15.27 9.66
CA LEU A 95 2.70 14.60 10.72
C LEU A 95 3.99 13.97 10.20
N HIS A 96 4.00 13.60 8.94
CA HIS A 96 5.16 12.94 8.33
C HIS A 96 6.35 13.89 8.25
N ARG A 97 7.49 13.46 8.80
CA ARG A 97 8.69 14.30 8.91
C ARG A 97 9.74 14.02 7.83
N GLY A 98 9.44 13.11 6.90
CA GLY A 98 10.37 12.83 5.81
C GLY A 98 10.50 14.00 4.86
N LYS A 99 11.61 14.03 4.12
CA LYS A 99 11.90 15.11 3.17
C LYS A 99 10.99 15.07 1.96
N THR A 100 10.48 13.88 1.64
CA THR A 100 9.54 13.69 0.54
C THR A 100 8.25 13.15 1.13
N ARG A 101 7.22 13.01 0.28
CA ARG A 101 5.96 12.41 0.70
C ARG A 101 6.20 10.97 1.18
N PRO A 102 5.30 10.40 1.99
CA PRO A 102 5.41 9.00 2.39
C PRO A 102 5.58 8.11 1.15
N ARG A 103 6.53 7.20 1.23
CA ARG A 103 6.83 6.33 0.09
C ARG A 103 5.80 5.22 0.02
N VAL A 104 5.22 5.03 -1.16
CA VAL A 104 4.24 3.98 -1.40
C VAL A 104 4.86 2.93 -2.31
N HIS A 105 4.92 1.68 -1.83
CA HIS A 105 5.35 0.55 -2.62
C HIS A 105 4.13 -0.25 -3.03
N ARG A 106 4.05 -0.56 -4.31
CA ARG A 106 3.00 -1.42 -4.85
C ARG A 106 3.67 -2.66 -5.38
N MET A 107 3.38 -3.81 -4.79
CA MET A 107 4.06 -5.05 -5.09
C MET A 107 3.05 -6.13 -5.44
N ILE A 108 3.45 -7.09 -6.24
CA ILE A 108 2.60 -8.23 -6.55
C ILE A 108 3.24 -9.49 -5.98
N GLU A 109 2.41 -10.32 -5.33
CA GLU A 109 2.90 -11.60 -4.81
C GLU A 109 3.31 -12.51 -5.94
N ARG A 110 4.37 -13.28 -5.67
CA ARG A 110 4.87 -14.27 -6.63
C ARG A 110 5.13 -15.58 -5.90
N GLN A 111 4.85 -16.65 -6.59
CA GLN A 111 5.19 -17.98 -6.10
C GLN A 111 6.66 -18.25 -6.45
N THR A 112 7.26 -19.12 -5.66
CA THR A 112 8.65 -19.50 -5.88
C THR A 112 8.80 -20.71 -6.79
N ILE A 113 7.68 -21.32 -7.19
CA ILE A 113 7.70 -22.40 -8.17
C ILE A 113 7.78 -21.83 -9.58
N PRO A 114 8.05 -22.66 -10.60
CA PRO A 114 8.21 -22.17 -11.97
C PRO A 114 7.08 -21.26 -12.42
N PRO A 115 7.40 -20.25 -13.21
CA PRO A 115 6.44 -19.20 -13.53
C PRO A 115 5.34 -19.65 -14.45
N THR A 116 4.20 -18.95 -14.33
CA THR A 116 3.13 -18.97 -15.28
C THR A 116 3.17 -17.67 -16.09
N ASP A 117 2.27 -17.55 -17.05
CA ASP A 117 2.30 -16.42 -17.98
C ASP A 117 2.25 -15.06 -17.30
N ASP A 118 1.49 -14.94 -16.22
CA ASP A 118 1.32 -13.65 -15.57
C ASP A 118 2.51 -13.24 -14.70
N ILE A 119 3.51 -14.10 -14.56
CA ILE A 119 4.73 -13.75 -13.84
C ILE A 119 5.66 -12.94 -14.71
N PHE A 120 5.59 -13.12 -16.01
CA PHE A 120 6.43 -12.40 -16.93
C PHE A 120 5.83 -11.06 -17.25
N HIS A 121 6.66 -10.04 -17.35
CA HIS A 121 6.17 -8.69 -17.62
C HIS A 121 5.83 -8.46 -19.08
N LYS A 122 6.16 -9.41 -19.98
CA LYS A 122 5.77 -9.35 -21.38
C LYS A 122 5.19 -10.63 -21.79
N PRO A 123 4.22 -10.64 -22.67
CA PRO A 123 3.81 -11.88 -23.25
C PRO A 123 4.98 -12.42 -23.97
N HIS A 124 5.41 -13.55 -23.59
CA HIS A 124 6.31 -14.20 -24.39
C HIS A 124 5.61 -15.17 -25.18
N THR A 125 6.00 -15.25 -26.17
CA THR A 125 5.47 -15.99 -27.07
C THR A 125 5.72 -17.35 -27.01
N ASP A 126 5.44 -18.04 -26.99
CA ASP A 126 5.64 -19.04 -27.05
C ASP A 126 4.94 -19.95 -26.76
N GLN A 127 5.05 -20.12 -26.88
CA GLN A 127 4.70 -20.53 -26.72
C GLN A 127 4.24 -21.29 -26.74
N HIS A 128 4.23 -22.01 -26.81
CA HIS A 128 4.01 -22.60 -26.77
C HIS A 128 3.54 -23.25 -26.68
#